data_9131a17a8a728e1153dc8560ce889c7f
#
_entry.id   9131a17a8a728e1153dc8560ce889c7f
#
_cell.length_a   1.000
_cell.length_b   1.000
_cell.length_c   1.000
_cell.angle_alpha   90.00
_cell.angle_beta   90.00
_cell.angle_gamma   90.00
#
_symmetry.space_group_name_H-M   'P 1'
#
loop_
_entity.id
_entity.type
_entity.pdbx_description
1 polymer ?
#
loop_
_entity_poly.entity_id
_entity_poly.type
_entity_poly.pdbx_seq_one_letter_code
_entity_poly.pdbx_strand_id
1 'polypeptide(L)'
;MKVLIVSSSEDDIRWIANILGEEEIVNIDSCTNSTDAIQLLAVNQYNLVLSEVFLAVLTGFDLKKLMASFGYDIPVLFFTDKVNDNTRKEAKYAGVIDCFSTDHLDKELPSVLAKIDGVQA
;
A
#
# COMPACT_ATOMS: atom_id res chain seq x y z
N MET A 1 -2.57 11.49 9.15
CA MET A 1 -1.95 10.55 8.19
C MET A 1 -2.78 10.49 6.93
N LYS A 2 -2.14 10.53 5.78
CA LYS A 2 -2.79 10.40 4.48
C LYS A 2 -2.34 9.11 3.81
N VAL A 3 -3.27 8.29 3.35
CA VAL A 3 -3.00 6.95 2.81
C VAL A 3 -3.52 6.84 1.39
N LEU A 4 -2.73 6.23 0.51
CA LEU A 4 -3.15 5.88 -0.85
C LEU A 4 -3.34 4.37 -0.95
N ILE A 5 -4.50 3.95 -1.45
CA ILE A 5 -4.81 2.54 -1.72
C ILE A 5 -4.81 2.31 -3.22
N VAL A 6 -4.05 1.33 -3.69
CA VAL A 6 -3.98 0.96 -5.11
C VAL A 6 -4.43 -0.49 -5.26
N SER A 7 -5.60 -0.70 -5.86
CA SER A 7 -6.16 -2.04 -6.06
C SER A 7 -7.11 -2.06 -7.25
N SER A 8 -7.07 -3.12 -8.03
CA SER A 8 -8.03 -3.34 -9.12
C SER A 8 -9.44 -3.72 -8.62
N SER A 9 -9.56 -4.07 -7.33
CA SER A 9 -10.81 -4.48 -6.70
C SER A 9 -11.37 -3.35 -5.84
N GLU A 10 -12.51 -2.81 -6.25
CA GLU A 10 -13.21 -1.79 -5.45
C GLU A 10 -13.70 -2.35 -4.11
N ASP A 11 -14.03 -3.63 -4.04
CA ASP A 11 -14.39 -4.30 -2.79
C ASP A 11 -13.22 -4.31 -1.81
N ASP A 12 -12.02 -4.59 -2.30
CA ASP A 12 -10.80 -4.55 -1.48
C ASP A 12 -10.52 -3.13 -1.01
N ILE A 13 -10.70 -2.14 -1.87
CA ILE A 13 -10.52 -0.73 -1.50
C ILE A 13 -11.46 -0.37 -0.35
N ARG A 14 -12.74 -0.74 -0.43
CA ARG A 14 -13.72 -0.48 0.65
C ARG A 14 -13.35 -1.20 1.93
N TRP A 15 -12.94 -2.45 1.83
CA TRP A 15 -12.50 -3.27 2.97
C TRP A 15 -11.34 -2.61 3.70
N ILE A 16 -10.31 -2.20 2.94
CA ILE A 16 -9.12 -1.55 3.51
C ILE A 16 -9.49 -0.18 4.09
N ALA A 17 -10.32 0.59 3.40
CA ALA A 17 -10.76 1.90 3.90
C ALA A 17 -11.53 1.76 5.22
N ASN A 18 -12.34 0.72 5.38
CA ASN A 18 -13.03 0.44 6.63
C ASN A 18 -12.06 0.12 7.76
N ILE A 19 -11.02 -0.68 7.48
CA ILE A 19 -9.98 -0.98 8.47
C ILE A 19 -9.29 0.32 8.92
N LEU A 20 -8.90 1.16 7.96
CA LEU A 20 -8.25 2.43 8.24
C LEU A 20 -9.16 3.36 9.05
N GLY A 21 -10.44 3.38 8.74
CA GLY A 21 -11.43 4.17 9.48
C GLY A 21 -11.57 3.74 10.93
N GLU A 22 -11.48 2.45 11.22
CA GLU A 22 -11.45 1.92 12.59
C GLU A 22 -10.23 2.40 13.36
N GLU A 23 -9.12 2.69 12.66
CA GLU A 23 -7.92 3.27 13.22
C GLU A 23 -7.91 4.81 13.15
N GLU A 24 -9.08 5.40 12.93
CA GLU A 24 -9.28 6.85 12.88
C GLU A 24 -8.56 7.54 11.71
N ILE A 25 -8.21 6.80 10.67
CA ILE A 25 -7.60 7.35 9.45
C ILE A 25 -8.71 7.62 8.44
N VAL A 26 -8.96 8.88 8.16
CA VAL A 26 -10.06 9.32 7.27
C VAL A 26 -9.56 10.00 6.01
N ASN A 27 -8.29 10.34 5.92
CA ASN A 27 -7.72 11.00 4.75
C ASN A 27 -7.14 9.92 3.82
N ILE A 28 -8.00 9.39 2.96
CA ILE A 28 -7.72 8.22 2.13
C ILE A 28 -8.04 8.55 0.68
N ASP A 29 -7.08 8.34 -0.21
CA ASP A 29 -7.30 8.34 -1.65
C ASP A 29 -7.17 6.91 -2.17
N SER A 30 -7.79 6.61 -3.28
CA SER A 30 -7.68 5.31 -3.91
C SER A 30 -7.64 5.43 -5.43
N CYS A 31 -7.03 4.43 -6.06
CA CYS A 31 -7.03 4.28 -7.51
C CYS A 31 -6.92 2.81 -7.87
N THR A 32 -7.15 2.49 -9.14
CA THR A 32 -7.26 1.11 -9.59
C THR A 32 -6.06 0.63 -10.42
N ASN A 33 -5.08 1.47 -10.64
CA ASN A 33 -3.90 1.11 -11.43
C ASN A 33 -2.69 1.96 -11.03
N SER A 34 -1.51 1.49 -11.42
CA SER A 34 -0.25 2.14 -11.06
C SER A 34 -0.02 3.48 -11.74
N THR A 35 -0.55 3.67 -12.95
CA THR A 35 -0.42 4.94 -13.68
C THR A 35 -1.14 6.07 -12.93
N ASP A 36 -2.37 5.81 -12.49
CA ASP A 36 -3.13 6.77 -11.69
C ASP A 36 -2.46 7.02 -10.33
N ALA A 37 -1.87 5.98 -9.74
CA ALA A 37 -1.14 6.11 -8.48
C ALA A 37 0.02 7.08 -8.62
N ILE A 38 0.82 6.98 -9.67
CA ILE A 38 1.94 7.89 -9.91
C ILE A 38 1.45 9.33 -10.09
N GLN A 39 0.33 9.54 -10.78
CA GLN A 39 -0.26 10.86 -10.93
C GLN A 39 -0.68 11.46 -9.59
N LEU A 40 -1.30 10.66 -8.73
CA LEU A 40 -1.70 11.09 -7.39
C LEU A 40 -0.48 11.41 -6.52
N LEU A 41 0.56 10.59 -6.59
CA LEU A 41 1.81 10.79 -5.85
C LEU A 41 2.53 12.08 -6.28
N ALA A 42 2.37 12.50 -7.52
CA ALA A 42 3.01 13.70 -8.04
C ALA A 42 2.44 14.99 -7.43
N VAL A 43 1.17 14.96 -7.00
CA VAL A 43 0.47 16.18 -6.54
C VAL A 43 -0.01 16.10 -5.08
N ASN A 44 0.22 14.99 -4.40
CA ASN A 44 -0.17 14.80 -3.00
C ASN A 44 0.99 14.21 -2.21
N GLN A 45 1.00 14.48 -0.90
CA GLN A 45 1.96 13.85 0.01
C GLN A 45 1.25 12.78 0.82
N TYR A 46 1.69 11.54 0.66
CA TYR A 46 1.13 10.39 1.39
C TYR A 46 2.12 9.89 2.43
N ASN A 47 1.59 9.36 3.51
CA ASN A 47 2.39 8.75 4.59
C ASN A 47 2.54 7.24 4.40
N LEU A 48 1.66 6.64 3.61
CA LEU A 48 1.65 5.20 3.36
C LEU A 48 0.97 4.92 2.02
N VAL A 49 1.52 3.99 1.27
CA VAL A 49 0.89 3.43 0.06
C VAL A 49 0.59 1.96 0.33
N LEU A 50 -0.67 1.58 0.20
CA LEU A 50 -1.12 0.19 0.26
C LEU A 50 -1.40 -0.27 -1.16
N SER A 51 -0.61 -1.19 -1.68
CA SER A 51 -0.71 -1.62 -3.07
C SER A 51 -0.91 -3.12 -3.20
N GLU A 52 -1.89 -3.50 -4.03
CA GLU A 52 -2.01 -4.86 -4.51
C GLU A 52 -0.75 -5.24 -5.30
N VAL A 53 -0.27 -6.47 -5.15
CA VAL A 53 0.94 -6.95 -5.85
C VAL A 53 0.66 -7.12 -7.34
N PHE A 54 -0.40 -7.84 -7.67
CA PHE A 54 -0.68 -8.26 -9.05
C PHE A 54 -1.68 -7.34 -9.75
N LEU A 55 -1.30 -6.08 -9.89
CA LEU A 55 -2.03 -5.13 -10.72
C LEU A 55 -1.78 -5.44 -12.20
N ALA A 56 -2.77 -5.18 -13.05
CA ALA A 56 -2.62 -5.34 -14.49
C ALA A 56 -1.63 -4.32 -15.05
N VAL A 57 -0.90 -4.68 -16.07
CA VAL A 57 0.07 -3.88 -16.81
C VAL A 57 1.30 -3.54 -15.98
N LEU A 58 1.18 -2.68 -14.99
CA LEU A 58 2.27 -2.35 -14.06
C LEU A 58 1.91 -2.90 -12.69
N THR A 59 2.68 -3.87 -12.22
CA THR A 59 2.45 -4.53 -10.92
C THR A 59 2.80 -3.60 -9.75
N GLY A 60 2.51 -4.04 -8.52
CA GLY A 60 2.95 -3.33 -7.32
C GLY A 60 4.47 -3.17 -7.26
N PHE A 61 5.22 -4.17 -7.73
CA PHE A 61 6.68 -4.09 -7.82
C PHE A 61 7.12 -3.01 -8.80
N ASP A 62 6.46 -2.91 -9.95
CA ASP A 62 6.73 -1.86 -10.94
C ASP A 62 6.43 -0.48 -10.36
N LEU A 63 5.32 -0.35 -9.64
CA LEU A 63 4.95 0.90 -8.96
C LEU A 63 6.04 1.32 -7.97
N LYS A 64 6.54 0.37 -7.16
CA LYS A 64 7.60 0.67 -6.20
C LYS A 64 8.87 1.16 -6.88
N LYS A 65 9.26 0.54 -8.01
CA LYS A 65 10.42 0.96 -8.80
C LYS A 65 10.23 2.37 -9.36
N LEU A 66 9.05 2.68 -9.88
CA LEU A 66 8.73 4.02 -10.38
C LEU A 66 8.80 5.06 -9.26
N MET A 67 8.24 4.75 -8.08
CA MET A 67 8.32 5.63 -6.93
C MET A 67 9.76 5.93 -6.57
N ALA A 68 10.62 4.92 -6.54
CA ALA A 68 12.04 5.09 -6.25
C ALA A 68 12.72 5.96 -7.30
N SER A 69 12.42 5.76 -8.58
CA SER A 69 13.02 6.53 -9.66
C SER A 69 12.61 8.01 -9.64
N PHE A 70 11.42 8.31 -9.13
CA PHE A 70 10.95 9.70 -8.96
C PHE A 70 11.36 10.31 -7.62
N GLY A 71 12.05 9.56 -6.76
CA GLY A 71 12.47 10.05 -5.45
C GLY A 71 11.36 10.08 -4.41
N TYR A 72 10.28 9.33 -4.60
CA TYR A 72 9.18 9.24 -3.64
C TYR A 72 9.53 8.20 -2.58
N ASP A 73 10.06 8.67 -1.46
CA ASP A 73 10.48 7.82 -0.33
C ASP A 73 9.34 7.70 0.68
N ILE A 74 8.30 6.96 0.29
CA ILE A 74 7.09 6.77 1.09
C ILE A 74 7.00 5.28 1.44
N PRO A 75 6.68 4.93 2.70
CA PRO A 75 6.47 3.53 3.07
C PRO A 75 5.40 2.87 2.21
N VAL A 76 5.69 1.67 1.71
CA VAL A 76 4.78 0.88 0.90
C VAL A 76 4.52 -0.46 1.58
N LEU A 77 3.26 -0.86 1.66
CA LEU A 77 2.84 -2.17 2.12
C LEU A 77 2.12 -2.87 0.97
N PHE A 78 2.49 -4.11 0.70
CA PHE A 78 1.83 -4.91 -0.33
C PHE A 78 0.77 -5.81 0.27
N PHE A 79 -0.25 -6.12 -0.53
CA PHE A 79 -1.22 -7.16 -0.22
C PHE A 79 -1.55 -7.95 -1.48
N THR A 80 -1.96 -9.20 -1.29
CA THR A 80 -2.38 -10.09 -2.36
C THR A 80 -3.35 -11.13 -1.76
N ASP A 81 -4.17 -11.75 -2.59
CA ASP A 81 -5.17 -12.71 -2.11
C ASP A 81 -4.54 -13.85 -1.31
N LYS A 82 -3.45 -14.40 -1.83
CA LYS A 82 -2.71 -15.47 -1.15
C LYS A 82 -1.22 -15.16 -1.17
N VAL A 83 -0.71 -14.75 -0.02
CA VAL A 83 0.71 -14.54 0.11
C VAL A 83 1.43 -15.88 0.28
N ASN A 84 2.60 -16.03 -0.34
CA ASN A 84 3.51 -17.14 -0.10
C ASN A 84 4.88 -16.60 0.32
N ASP A 85 5.74 -17.49 0.80
CA ASP A 85 7.06 -17.11 1.31
C ASP A 85 7.91 -16.41 0.26
N ASN A 86 7.81 -16.85 -0.98
CA ASN A 86 8.58 -16.27 -2.07
C ASN A 86 8.16 -14.83 -2.37
N THR A 87 6.86 -14.58 -2.45
CA THR A 87 6.32 -13.22 -2.65
C THR A 87 6.71 -12.30 -1.50
N ARG A 88 6.66 -12.80 -0.26
CA ARG A 88 7.08 -12.02 0.90
C ARG A 88 8.55 -11.65 0.85
N LYS A 89 9.40 -12.60 0.47
CA LYS A 89 10.84 -12.34 0.34
C LYS A 89 11.11 -11.31 -0.76
N GLU A 90 10.46 -11.44 -1.91
CA GLU A 90 10.59 -10.49 -3.00
C GLU A 90 10.14 -9.09 -2.58
N ALA A 91 9.05 -8.99 -1.83
CA ALA A 91 8.54 -7.72 -1.33
C ALA A 91 9.55 -7.04 -0.42
N LYS A 92 10.09 -7.77 0.55
CA LYS A 92 11.10 -7.23 1.46
C LYS A 92 12.37 -6.82 0.73
N TYR A 93 12.78 -7.61 -0.25
CA TYR A 93 13.94 -7.28 -1.09
C TYR A 93 13.70 -6.00 -1.89
N ALA A 94 12.47 -5.76 -2.34
CA ALA A 94 12.10 -4.54 -3.05
C ALA A 94 12.02 -3.31 -2.15
N GLY A 95 12.15 -3.46 -0.84
CA GLY A 95 12.15 -2.36 0.09
C GLY A 95 10.78 -1.94 0.61
N VAL A 96 9.75 -2.78 0.44
CA VAL A 96 8.45 -2.52 1.05
C VAL A 96 8.42 -3.06 2.49
N ILE A 97 7.48 -2.59 3.29
CA ILE A 97 7.38 -2.97 4.71
C ILE A 97 7.16 -4.47 4.86
N ASP A 98 6.17 -5.01 4.15
CA ASP A 98 5.85 -6.44 4.13
C ASP A 98 4.83 -6.70 3.02
N CYS A 99 4.40 -7.96 2.90
CA CYS A 99 3.32 -8.37 2.02
C CYS A 99 2.39 -9.29 2.80
N PHE A 100 1.13 -8.91 2.92
CA PHE A 100 0.13 -9.68 3.65
C PHE A 100 -0.96 -10.19 2.74
N SER A 101 -1.65 -11.26 3.16
CA SER A 101 -2.87 -11.68 2.51
C SER A 101 -3.96 -10.65 2.77
N THR A 102 -4.76 -10.34 1.74
CA THR A 102 -5.80 -9.31 1.82
C THR A 102 -6.73 -9.53 3.01
N ASP A 103 -7.15 -10.77 3.25
CA ASP A 103 -8.06 -11.14 4.36
C ASP A 103 -7.42 -11.06 5.74
N HIS A 104 -6.11 -10.86 5.84
CA HIS A 104 -5.40 -10.68 7.12
C HIS A 104 -5.09 -9.22 7.44
N LEU A 105 -5.43 -8.29 6.55
CA LEU A 105 -5.10 -6.87 6.75
C LEU A 105 -5.75 -6.28 7.99
N ASP A 106 -6.93 -6.75 8.38
CA ASP A 106 -7.60 -6.29 9.59
C ASP A 106 -6.79 -6.57 10.85
N LYS A 107 -6.01 -7.65 10.85
CA LYS A 107 -5.15 -8.04 11.98
C LYS A 107 -3.77 -7.39 11.93
N GLU A 108 -3.22 -7.24 10.74
CA GLU A 108 -1.83 -6.82 10.55
C GLU A 108 -1.66 -5.31 10.41
N LEU A 109 -2.65 -4.64 9.83
CA LEU A 109 -2.55 -3.22 9.51
C LEU A 109 -2.40 -2.31 10.74
N PRO A 110 -3.11 -2.53 11.85
CA PRO A 110 -2.94 -1.68 13.04
C PRO A 110 -1.50 -1.61 13.52
N SER A 111 -0.79 -2.73 13.53
CA SER A 111 0.60 -2.82 13.94
C SER A 111 1.53 -2.03 13.01
N VAL A 112 1.28 -2.11 11.71
CA VAL A 112 2.04 -1.35 10.69
C VAL A 112 1.82 0.15 10.87
N LEU A 113 0.57 0.56 11.06
CA LEU A 113 0.22 1.97 11.26
C LEU A 113 0.89 2.54 12.51
N ALA A 114 0.91 1.78 13.59
CA ALA A 114 1.56 2.19 14.84
C ALA A 114 3.06 2.41 14.64
N LYS A 115 3.72 1.57 13.85
CA LYS A 115 5.15 1.72 13.54
C LYS A 115 5.44 2.97 12.71
N ILE A 116 4.58 3.29 11.75
CA ILE A 116 4.72 4.47 10.92
C ILE A 116 4.55 5.73 11.77
N ASP A 117 3.53 5.78 12.62
CA ASP A 117 3.31 6.90 13.54
C ASP A 117 4.48 7.06 14.51
N GLY A 118 4.99 5.97 15.06
CA GLY A 118 6.14 5.99 15.96
C GLY A 118 7.39 6.54 15.29
N VAL A 119 7.61 6.25 14.01
CA VAL A 119 8.75 6.78 13.25
C VAL A 119 8.58 8.28 12.97
N GLN A 120 7.35 8.74 12.76
CA GLN A 120 7.04 10.14 12.48
C GLN A 120 6.93 11.00 13.73
N ALA A 121 6.72 10.38 14.86
CA ALA A 121 6.63 11.08 16.15
C ALA A 121 8.02 11.42 16.67
#